data_02faedf4122b23d43252e08295a19ded
#
_entry.id   02faedf4122b23d43252e08295a19ded
#
_cell.length_a   1.000
_cell.length_b   1.000
_cell.length_c   1.000
_cell.angle_alpha   90.00
_cell.angle_beta   90.00
_cell.angle_gamma   90.00
#
_symmetry.space_group_name_H-M   'P 1'
#
loop_
_entity.id
_entity.type
_entity.pdbx_description
1 polymer ?
#
loop_
_entity_poly.entity_id
_entity_poly.type
_entity_poly.pdbx_seq_one_letter_code
_entity_poly.pdbx_strand_id
1 'polypeptide(L)'
;MAADVPGKNEQITAALLAAPADLRDGAAVVGFDASGKRVVLREGRNELLCLADNPAKAGFEVDCYHKDLEPFMARGRELLEQNITGAERNKIRFKEIEEGKLPMPRAPRALYVLTGKSYDAATGKVEGQYLRWVLYWPFATAESIGLSTKASESAPWLMSPGTAGAHIMISPPKPKP
;
A
#
# COMPACT_ATOMS: atom_id res chain seq x y z
N MET A 1 -11.12 2.76 -24.23
CA MET A 1 -9.93 3.58 -24.52
C MET A 1 -8.88 3.18 -23.51
N ALA A 2 -7.62 2.96 -23.91
CA ALA A 2 -6.54 2.73 -22.96
C ALA A 2 -6.43 3.98 -22.07
N ALA A 3 -6.27 3.80 -20.77
CA ALA A 3 -6.03 4.93 -19.86
C ALA A 3 -4.73 5.63 -20.31
N ASP A 4 -4.73 6.95 -20.27
CA ASP A 4 -3.52 7.73 -20.55
C ASP A 4 -2.55 7.54 -19.40
N VAL A 5 -1.44 6.85 -19.66
CA VAL A 5 -0.43 6.54 -18.63
C VAL A 5 0.50 7.74 -18.47
N PRO A 6 0.59 8.34 -17.27
CA PRO A 6 1.47 9.46 -17.03
C PRO A 6 2.95 9.15 -17.33
N GLY A 7 3.73 10.17 -17.62
CA GLY A 7 5.16 10.02 -17.89
C GLY A 7 5.92 9.41 -16.68
N LYS A 8 7.04 8.71 -16.97
CA LYS A 8 7.84 8.02 -15.94
C LYS A 8 8.18 8.91 -14.74
N ASN A 9 8.64 10.13 -14.97
CA ASN A 9 9.04 11.04 -13.89
C ASN A 9 7.86 11.52 -13.06
N GLU A 10 6.72 11.74 -13.69
CA GLU A 10 5.48 12.10 -13.02
C GLU A 10 5.01 10.98 -12.10
N GLN A 11 4.97 9.74 -12.59
CA GLN A 11 4.63 8.57 -11.78
C GLN A 11 5.56 8.41 -10.58
N ILE A 12 6.88 8.59 -10.76
CA ILE A 12 7.87 8.50 -9.68
C ILE A 12 7.58 9.58 -8.63
N THR A 13 7.43 10.84 -9.06
CA THR A 13 7.19 11.96 -8.15
C THR A 13 5.91 11.77 -7.34
N ALA A 14 4.83 11.38 -7.99
CA ALA A 14 3.54 11.12 -7.35
C ALA A 14 3.60 9.95 -6.36
N ALA A 15 4.20 8.82 -6.75
CA ALA A 15 4.31 7.64 -5.90
C ALA A 15 5.03 7.91 -4.58
N LEU A 16 6.07 8.74 -4.62
CA LEU A 16 6.87 9.08 -3.45
C LEU A 16 6.16 9.96 -2.43
N LEU A 17 5.01 10.55 -2.77
CA LEU A 17 4.25 11.39 -1.83
C LEU A 17 3.76 10.61 -0.60
N ALA A 18 3.51 9.30 -0.72
CA ALA A 18 3.12 8.47 0.41
C ALA A 18 4.30 8.21 1.37
N ALA A 19 5.54 8.26 0.89
CA ALA A 19 6.72 7.95 1.70
C ALA A 19 7.09 9.09 2.66
N PRO A 20 7.65 8.78 3.85
CA PRO A 20 8.35 9.74 4.69
C PRO A 20 9.43 10.47 3.88
N ALA A 21 9.58 11.78 4.10
CA ALA A 21 10.42 12.64 3.27
C ALA A 21 11.89 12.18 3.21
N ASP A 22 12.42 11.72 4.33
CA ASP A 22 13.79 11.24 4.49
C ASP A 22 14.06 9.88 3.81
N LEU A 23 13.00 9.14 3.44
CA LEU A 23 13.12 7.84 2.76
C LEU A 23 12.88 7.91 1.25
N ARG A 24 12.36 9.03 0.72
CA ARG A 24 11.95 9.16 -0.68
C ARG A 24 13.08 8.93 -1.67
N ASP A 25 14.25 9.49 -1.40
CA ASP A 25 15.39 9.43 -2.34
C ASP A 25 15.91 8.01 -2.59
N GLY A 26 15.79 7.14 -1.60
CA GLY A 26 16.25 5.75 -1.68
C GLY A 26 15.18 4.73 -2.08
N ALA A 27 13.90 5.11 -2.12
CA ALA A 27 12.81 4.16 -2.35
C ALA A 27 12.79 3.64 -3.80
N ALA A 28 12.51 2.33 -3.97
CA ALA A 28 12.15 1.78 -5.28
C ALA A 28 10.78 2.32 -5.72
N VAL A 29 10.55 2.43 -7.03
CA VAL A 29 9.24 2.79 -7.57
C VAL A 29 8.82 1.83 -8.67
N VAL A 30 7.65 1.26 -8.52
CA VAL A 30 6.96 0.43 -9.51
C VAL A 30 5.75 1.20 -10.04
N GLY A 31 5.62 1.28 -11.33
CA GLY A 31 4.52 1.97 -12.01
C GLY A 31 4.15 1.28 -13.29
N PHE A 32 3.82 2.05 -14.33
CA PHE A 32 3.27 1.53 -15.59
C PHE A 32 4.06 2.03 -16.79
N ASP A 33 4.26 1.15 -17.78
CA ASP A 33 4.73 1.54 -19.10
C ASP A 33 3.56 2.08 -19.97
N ALA A 34 3.87 2.56 -21.15
CA ALA A 34 2.88 3.11 -22.08
C ALA A 34 1.78 2.12 -22.52
N SER A 35 1.99 0.82 -22.32
CA SER A 35 0.98 -0.21 -22.58
C SER A 35 0.07 -0.48 -21.38
N GLY A 36 0.33 0.18 -20.23
CA GLY A 36 -0.37 -0.04 -18.96
C GLY A 36 0.12 -1.28 -18.21
N LYS A 37 1.24 -1.87 -18.62
CA LYS A 37 1.87 -2.99 -17.91
C LYS A 37 2.70 -2.47 -16.74
N ARG A 38 2.65 -3.15 -15.62
CA ARG A 38 3.43 -2.82 -14.42
C ARG A 38 4.92 -3.10 -14.64
N VAL A 39 5.76 -2.09 -14.35
CA VAL A 39 7.22 -2.14 -14.54
C VAL A 39 7.96 -1.40 -13.43
N VAL A 40 9.22 -1.74 -13.22
CA VAL A 40 10.10 -0.96 -12.31
C VAL A 40 10.48 0.34 -13.02
N LEU A 41 10.08 1.47 -12.42
CA LEU A 41 10.42 2.81 -12.91
C LEU A 41 11.73 3.33 -12.30
N ARG A 42 12.02 2.95 -11.06
CA ARG A 42 13.22 3.32 -10.33
C ARG A 42 13.65 2.19 -9.40
N GLU A 43 14.92 1.79 -9.48
CA GLU A 43 15.53 0.88 -8.52
C GLU A 43 15.69 1.55 -7.15
N GLY A 44 15.57 0.75 -6.09
CA GLY A 44 15.69 1.23 -4.71
C GLY A 44 17.11 1.09 -4.16
N ARG A 45 17.42 1.93 -3.16
CA ARG A 45 18.67 1.89 -2.37
C ARG A 45 18.39 1.74 -0.88
N ASN A 46 17.13 1.77 -0.49
CA ASN A 46 16.66 1.50 0.88
C ASN A 46 15.59 0.40 0.86
N GLU A 47 14.96 0.16 1.99
CA GLU A 47 14.00 -0.93 2.18
C GLU A 47 12.57 -0.59 1.71
N LEU A 48 12.34 0.60 1.12
CA LEU A 48 11.02 1.07 0.75
C LEU A 48 10.74 0.84 -0.74
N LEU A 49 9.55 0.31 -1.04
CA LEU A 49 9.00 0.16 -2.37
C LEU A 49 7.70 0.95 -2.47
N CYS A 50 7.60 1.84 -3.46
CA CYS A 50 6.44 2.66 -3.73
C CYS A 50 5.73 2.22 -5.00
N LEU A 51 4.40 2.22 -4.98
CA LEU A 51 3.56 1.93 -6.15
C LEU A 51 2.98 3.23 -6.68
N ALA A 52 3.11 3.45 -7.97
CA ALA A 52 2.43 4.55 -8.66
C ALA A 52 0.92 4.32 -8.71
N ASP A 53 0.18 5.41 -8.82
CA ASP A 53 -1.26 5.39 -9.05
C ASP A 53 -1.63 4.58 -10.28
N ASN A 54 -2.74 3.85 -10.17
CA ASN A 54 -3.21 3.02 -11.29
C ASN A 54 -4.09 3.87 -12.24
N PRO A 55 -3.61 4.19 -13.45
CA PRO A 55 -4.35 5.06 -14.37
C PRO A 55 -5.69 4.48 -14.85
N ALA A 56 -5.92 3.18 -14.64
CA ALA A 56 -7.19 2.53 -14.96
C ALA A 56 -8.25 2.65 -13.84
N LYS A 57 -7.89 3.22 -12.68
CA LYS A 57 -8.81 3.43 -11.56
C LYS A 57 -9.17 4.91 -11.43
N ALA A 58 -10.38 5.16 -10.92
CA ALA A 58 -10.80 6.52 -10.56
C ALA A 58 -10.17 6.94 -9.22
N GLY A 59 -9.90 8.25 -9.08
CA GLY A 59 -9.27 8.83 -7.90
C GLY A 59 -7.75 8.79 -8.00
N PHE A 60 -7.09 9.01 -6.87
CA PHE A 60 -5.64 8.95 -6.74
C PHE A 60 -5.28 8.09 -5.52
N GLU A 61 -4.45 7.08 -5.71
CA GLU A 61 -3.95 6.22 -4.64
C GLU A 61 -2.52 5.78 -4.92
N VAL A 62 -1.61 6.12 -4.02
CA VAL A 62 -0.22 5.68 -4.03
C VAL A 62 0.16 5.06 -2.69
N ASP A 63 0.94 4.00 -2.76
CA ASP A 63 1.35 3.23 -1.60
C ASP A 63 2.87 3.14 -1.53
N CYS A 64 3.44 3.26 -0.33
CA CYS A 64 4.84 2.92 -0.06
C CYS A 64 4.92 1.95 1.10
N TYR A 65 5.65 0.85 0.96
CA TYR A 65 5.78 -0.16 2.00
C TYR A 65 7.17 -0.78 2.03
N HIS A 66 7.48 -1.39 3.16
CA HIS A 66 8.73 -2.15 3.30
C HIS A 66 8.75 -3.31 2.28
N LYS A 67 9.86 -3.48 1.56
CA LYS A 67 10.00 -4.45 0.46
C LYS A 67 9.68 -5.90 0.86
N ASP A 68 9.87 -6.29 2.13
CA ASP A 68 9.51 -7.62 2.62
C ASP A 68 8.00 -7.93 2.50
N LEU A 69 7.15 -6.90 2.37
CA LEU A 69 5.72 -7.07 2.11
C LEU A 69 5.41 -7.33 0.63
N GLU A 70 6.38 -7.12 -0.28
CA GLU A 70 6.12 -7.22 -1.72
C GLU A 70 5.54 -8.57 -2.15
N PRO A 71 6.00 -9.73 -1.69
CA PRO A 71 5.38 -11.00 -2.09
C PRO A 71 3.88 -11.05 -1.77
N PHE A 72 3.49 -10.59 -0.58
CA PHE A 72 2.09 -10.53 -0.15
C PHE A 72 1.27 -9.51 -0.93
N MET A 73 1.84 -8.33 -1.21
CA MET A 73 1.19 -7.27 -1.97
C MET A 73 1.07 -7.64 -3.46
N ALA A 74 2.13 -8.19 -4.05
CA ALA A 74 2.11 -8.66 -5.44
C ALA A 74 1.06 -9.75 -5.64
N ARG A 75 1.01 -10.75 -4.75
CA ARG A 75 -0.01 -11.80 -4.80
C ARG A 75 -1.43 -11.23 -4.73
N GLY A 76 -1.62 -10.18 -3.91
CA GLY A 76 -2.89 -9.47 -3.84
C GLY A 76 -3.28 -8.80 -5.16
N ARG A 77 -2.32 -8.23 -5.89
CA ARG A 77 -2.54 -7.62 -7.21
C ARG A 77 -2.87 -8.67 -8.28
N GLU A 78 -2.14 -9.79 -8.30
CA GLU A 78 -2.43 -10.91 -9.22
C GLU A 78 -3.86 -11.45 -9.05
N LEU A 79 -4.31 -11.62 -7.81
CA LEU A 79 -5.67 -12.08 -7.53
C LEU A 79 -6.73 -11.05 -7.98
N LEU A 80 -6.44 -9.75 -7.83
CA LEU A 80 -7.32 -8.69 -8.35
C LEU A 80 -7.44 -8.72 -9.88
N GLU A 81 -6.36 -8.99 -10.59
CA GLU A 81 -6.37 -9.18 -12.05
C GLU A 81 -7.23 -10.37 -12.48
N GLN A 82 -7.37 -11.36 -11.59
CA GLN A 82 -8.28 -12.52 -11.76
C GLN A 82 -9.71 -12.24 -11.25
N ASN A 83 -10.05 -10.99 -10.91
CA ASN A 83 -11.32 -10.56 -10.31
C ASN A 83 -11.62 -11.20 -8.94
N ILE A 84 -10.60 -11.69 -8.24
CA ILE A 84 -10.73 -12.21 -6.87
C ILE A 84 -10.49 -11.05 -5.89
N THR A 85 -11.52 -10.66 -5.14
CA THR A 85 -11.53 -9.46 -4.29
C THR A 85 -11.91 -9.76 -2.84
N GLY A 86 -11.82 -8.76 -1.98
CA GLY A 86 -12.36 -8.79 -0.61
C GLY A 86 -11.85 -9.94 0.25
N ALA A 87 -12.79 -10.60 0.93
CA ALA A 87 -12.50 -11.68 1.87
C ALA A 87 -11.88 -12.91 1.19
N GLU A 88 -12.31 -13.25 -0.03
CA GLU A 88 -11.76 -14.41 -0.76
C GLU A 88 -10.29 -14.21 -1.11
N ARG A 89 -9.91 -13.01 -1.57
CA ARG A 89 -8.51 -12.65 -1.81
C ARG A 89 -7.65 -12.83 -0.56
N ASN A 90 -8.14 -12.39 0.60
CA ASN A 90 -7.43 -12.54 1.86
C ASN A 90 -7.32 -14.00 2.28
N LYS A 91 -8.40 -14.76 2.18
CA LYS A 91 -8.43 -16.20 2.49
C LYS A 91 -7.37 -16.98 1.71
N ILE A 92 -7.26 -16.73 0.39
CA ILE A 92 -6.26 -17.39 -0.45
C ILE A 92 -4.85 -17.04 0.03
N ARG A 93 -4.52 -15.74 0.18
CA ARG A 93 -3.19 -15.30 0.61
C ARG A 93 -2.81 -15.83 1.99
N PHE A 94 -3.74 -15.80 2.94
CA PHE A 94 -3.49 -16.30 4.30
C PHE A 94 -3.20 -17.79 4.30
N LYS A 95 -3.98 -18.57 3.55
CA LYS A 95 -3.74 -20.00 3.36
C LYS A 95 -2.38 -20.27 2.72
N GLU A 96 -2.00 -19.54 1.67
CA GLU A 96 -0.70 -19.66 1.02
C GLU A 96 0.46 -19.36 1.98
N ILE A 97 0.29 -18.40 2.92
CA ILE A 97 1.29 -18.10 3.96
C ILE A 97 1.37 -19.24 5.00
N GLU A 98 0.23 -19.74 5.47
CA GLU A 98 0.15 -20.85 6.44
C GLU A 98 0.78 -22.14 5.88
N GLU A 99 0.63 -22.36 4.58
CA GLU A 99 1.24 -23.48 3.85
C GLU A 99 2.73 -23.24 3.49
N GLY A 100 3.30 -22.09 3.83
CA GLY A 100 4.69 -21.72 3.50
C GLY A 100 4.95 -21.43 2.02
N LYS A 101 3.90 -21.26 1.20
CA LYS A 101 4.00 -20.98 -0.24
C LYS A 101 4.20 -19.50 -0.54
N LEU A 102 3.68 -18.62 0.32
CA LEU A 102 3.77 -17.18 0.20
C LEU A 102 4.59 -16.62 1.38
N PRO A 103 5.75 -15.99 1.13
CA PRO A 103 6.54 -15.38 2.19
C PRO A 103 5.80 -14.23 2.87
N MET A 104 5.89 -14.15 4.19
CA MET A 104 5.38 -13.04 5.00
C MET A 104 6.36 -12.77 6.15
N PRO A 105 6.78 -11.51 6.39
CA PRO A 105 7.69 -11.19 7.48
C PRO A 105 7.05 -11.49 8.85
N ARG A 106 7.85 -11.87 9.83
CA ARG A 106 7.39 -12.10 11.21
C ARG A 106 7.46 -10.83 12.06
N ALA A 107 8.37 -9.91 11.74
CA ALA A 107 8.50 -8.63 12.41
C ALA A 107 7.58 -7.58 11.76
N PRO A 108 7.17 -6.54 12.49
CA PRO A 108 6.35 -5.46 11.95
C PRO A 108 6.98 -4.78 10.73
N ARG A 109 6.16 -4.47 9.74
CA ARG A 109 6.54 -3.74 8.52
C ARG A 109 5.56 -2.63 8.21
N ALA A 110 6.08 -1.45 7.89
CA ALA A 110 5.28 -0.27 7.58
C ALA A 110 4.71 -0.30 6.16
N LEU A 111 3.50 0.25 6.05
CA LEU A 111 2.84 0.63 4.81
C LEU A 111 2.26 2.03 4.99
N TYR A 112 2.49 2.90 4.02
CA TYR A 112 1.97 4.26 3.92
C TYR A 112 1.02 4.31 2.74
N VAL A 113 -0.22 4.77 2.95
CA VAL A 113 -1.26 4.85 1.91
C VAL A 113 -1.71 6.30 1.78
N LEU A 114 -1.44 6.93 0.65
CA LEU A 114 -1.93 8.27 0.34
C LEU A 114 -3.03 8.17 -0.71
N THR A 115 -4.21 8.67 -0.35
CA THR A 115 -5.37 8.75 -1.25
C THR A 115 -5.79 10.19 -1.48
N GLY A 116 -6.50 10.45 -2.56
CA GLY A 116 -7.09 11.74 -2.90
C GLY A 116 -8.06 11.65 -4.07
N LYS A 117 -8.60 12.79 -4.49
CA LYS A 117 -9.48 12.85 -5.66
C LYS A 117 -8.67 12.83 -6.97
N SER A 118 -7.59 13.61 -7.00
CA SER A 118 -6.73 13.78 -8.16
C SER A 118 -5.34 14.24 -7.75
N TYR A 119 -4.36 14.04 -8.62
CA TYR A 119 -3.01 14.57 -8.52
C TYR A 119 -2.80 15.62 -9.62
N ASP A 120 -2.28 16.79 -9.26
CA ASP A 120 -1.88 17.83 -10.18
C ASP A 120 -0.36 17.80 -10.36
N ALA A 121 0.11 17.33 -11.49
CA ALA A 121 1.54 17.19 -11.79
C ALA A 121 2.25 18.54 -11.90
N ALA A 122 1.56 19.63 -12.27
CA ALA A 122 2.15 20.96 -12.39
C ALA A 122 2.49 21.57 -11.02
N THR A 123 1.69 21.28 -10.00
CA THR A 123 1.86 21.81 -8.65
C THR A 123 2.37 20.80 -7.64
N GLY A 124 2.36 19.49 -8.00
CA GLY A 124 2.70 18.39 -7.11
C GLY A 124 1.68 18.16 -5.99
N LYS A 125 0.46 18.68 -6.10
CA LYS A 125 -0.56 18.62 -5.06
C LYS A 125 -1.58 17.52 -5.31
N VAL A 126 -2.08 16.92 -4.22
CA VAL A 126 -3.19 15.96 -4.22
C VAL A 126 -4.43 16.63 -3.66
N GLU A 127 -5.51 16.68 -4.43
CA GLU A 127 -6.78 17.23 -3.98
C GLU A 127 -7.43 16.28 -2.96
N GLY A 128 -7.83 16.82 -1.80
CA GLY A 128 -8.46 16.03 -0.74
C GLY A 128 -7.57 14.93 -0.20
N GLN A 129 -6.26 15.16 -0.13
CA GLN A 129 -5.29 14.16 0.30
C GLN A 129 -5.60 13.62 1.70
N TYR A 130 -5.38 12.31 1.87
CA TYR A 130 -5.50 11.62 3.13
C TYR A 130 -4.43 10.54 3.25
N LEU A 131 -3.49 10.74 4.18
CA LEU A 131 -2.41 9.80 4.46
C LEU A 131 -2.79 8.92 5.65
N ARG A 132 -2.75 7.62 5.47
CA ARG A 132 -2.93 6.60 6.50
C ARG A 132 -1.64 5.82 6.68
N TRP A 133 -1.42 5.33 7.88
CA TRP A 133 -0.30 4.45 8.20
C TRP A 133 -0.82 3.08 8.62
N VAL A 134 -0.12 2.05 8.19
CA VAL A 134 -0.43 0.67 8.50
C VAL A 134 0.86 -0.02 8.94
N LEU A 135 0.80 -0.79 10.02
CA LEU A 135 1.89 -1.66 10.44
C LEU A 135 1.41 -3.10 10.33
N TYR A 136 1.86 -3.82 9.31
CA TYR A 136 1.65 -5.25 9.24
C TYR A 136 2.41 -5.93 10.36
N TRP A 137 1.70 -6.65 11.21
CA TRP A 137 2.27 -7.46 12.28
C TRP A 137 1.60 -8.84 12.26
N PRO A 138 2.06 -9.74 11.37
CA PRO A 138 1.44 -11.03 11.16
C PRO A 138 1.26 -11.82 12.45
N PHE A 139 0.07 -12.39 12.60
CA PHE A 139 -0.38 -13.17 13.75
C PHE A 139 -0.53 -12.39 15.06
N ALA A 140 -0.41 -11.07 15.07
CA ALA A 140 -0.69 -10.26 16.26
C ALA A 140 -2.14 -10.44 16.73
N THR A 141 -2.33 -10.52 18.04
CA THR A 141 -3.65 -10.55 18.69
C THR A 141 -3.86 -9.29 19.53
N ALA A 142 -5.11 -9.00 19.90
CA ALA A 142 -5.43 -7.86 20.76
C ALA A 142 -4.65 -7.91 22.09
N GLU A 143 -4.54 -9.09 22.68
CA GLU A 143 -3.85 -9.32 23.94
C GLU A 143 -2.34 -9.13 23.81
N SER A 144 -1.75 -9.59 22.68
CA SER A 144 -0.30 -9.54 22.46
C SER A 144 0.24 -8.13 22.31
N ILE A 145 -0.59 -7.18 21.83
CA ILE A 145 -0.15 -5.80 21.53
C ILE A 145 -0.96 -4.71 22.24
N GLY A 146 -2.00 -5.08 23.00
CA GLY A 146 -2.79 -4.12 23.80
C GLY A 146 -3.67 -3.18 22.96
N LEU A 147 -4.08 -3.57 21.75
CA LEU A 147 -4.92 -2.74 20.87
C LEU A 147 -6.35 -3.26 20.74
N SER A 148 -7.29 -2.33 20.58
CA SER A 148 -8.68 -2.66 20.23
C SER A 148 -8.76 -3.27 18.83
N THR A 149 -9.71 -4.18 18.63
CA THR A 149 -10.10 -4.70 17.30
C THR A 149 -11.26 -3.93 16.66
N LYS A 150 -11.79 -2.92 17.37
CA LYS A 150 -12.83 -2.03 16.83
C LYS A 150 -12.19 -0.92 16.03
N ALA A 151 -12.68 -0.70 14.80
CA ALA A 151 -12.24 0.40 13.95
C ALA A 151 -12.39 1.75 14.67
N SER A 152 -11.36 2.59 14.57
CA SER A 152 -11.30 3.89 15.24
C SER A 152 -10.59 4.92 14.34
N GLU A 153 -11.09 6.16 14.35
CA GLU A 153 -10.42 7.31 13.73
C GLU A 153 -9.62 8.14 14.75
N SER A 154 -9.70 7.79 16.05
CA SER A 154 -9.04 8.53 17.13
C SER A 154 -7.91 7.77 17.81
N ALA A 155 -7.74 6.49 17.48
CA ALA A 155 -6.70 5.64 18.06
C ALA A 155 -6.29 4.52 17.08
N PRO A 156 -5.06 4.01 17.19
CA PRO A 156 -4.66 2.78 16.48
C PRO A 156 -5.56 1.60 16.86
N TRP A 157 -5.84 0.74 15.90
CA TRP A 157 -6.61 -0.48 16.13
C TRP A 157 -6.09 -1.64 15.28
N LEU A 158 -6.33 -2.87 15.72
CA LEU A 158 -5.86 -4.10 15.06
C LEU A 158 -6.92 -4.66 14.13
N MET A 159 -6.61 -4.75 12.84
CA MET A 159 -7.43 -5.43 11.83
C MET A 159 -6.94 -6.86 11.61
N SER A 160 -7.89 -7.78 11.38
CA SER A 160 -7.62 -9.21 11.12
C SER A 160 -6.76 -9.88 12.19
N PRO A 161 -7.10 -9.76 13.50
CA PRO A 161 -6.29 -10.30 14.60
C PRO A 161 -6.03 -11.80 14.45
N GLY A 162 -4.82 -12.25 14.81
CA GLY A 162 -4.43 -13.67 14.81
C GLY A 162 -4.20 -14.28 13.44
N THR A 163 -4.38 -13.53 12.35
CA THR A 163 -4.18 -14.02 10.98
C THR A 163 -2.81 -13.60 10.42
N ALA A 164 -2.41 -14.24 9.33
CA ALA A 164 -1.20 -13.85 8.59
C ALA A 164 -1.25 -12.40 8.07
N GLY A 165 -2.44 -11.84 7.87
CA GLY A 165 -2.65 -10.45 7.46
C GLY A 165 -2.98 -9.49 8.60
N ALA A 166 -2.73 -9.87 9.86
CA ALA A 166 -2.93 -8.95 10.98
C ALA A 166 -2.13 -7.67 10.81
N HIS A 167 -2.77 -6.52 11.01
CA HIS A 167 -2.13 -5.23 10.86
C HIS A 167 -2.78 -4.15 11.72
N ILE A 168 -1.96 -3.20 12.16
CA ILE A 168 -2.37 -2.05 12.94
C ILE A 168 -2.74 -0.93 11.97
N MET A 169 -3.97 -0.45 12.08
CA MET A 169 -4.47 0.71 11.34
C MET A 169 -4.26 1.98 12.18
N ILE A 170 -3.61 2.97 11.58
CA ILE A 170 -3.43 4.30 12.15
C ILE A 170 -4.03 5.29 11.16
N SER A 171 -5.23 5.75 11.46
CA SER A 171 -6.01 6.65 10.59
C SER A 171 -6.08 8.03 11.27
N PRO A 172 -5.24 8.99 10.86
CA PRO A 172 -5.32 10.35 11.40
C PRO A 172 -6.71 10.95 11.16
N PRO A 173 -7.19 11.85 12.02
CA PRO A 173 -8.43 12.57 11.77
C PRO A 173 -8.39 13.24 10.39
N LYS A 174 -9.48 13.11 9.63
CA LYS A 174 -9.59 13.81 8.35
C LYS A 174 -9.58 15.32 8.58
N PRO A 175 -8.88 16.11 7.73
CA PRO A 175 -9.00 17.55 7.78
C PRO A 175 -10.47 17.95 7.69
N LYS A 176 -10.93 18.85 8.56
CA LYS A 176 -12.24 19.44 8.42
C LYS A 176 -12.32 20.23 7.12
N PRO A 177 -13.42 20.18 6.38
CA PRO A 177 -13.60 20.97 5.17
C PRO A 177 -13.53 22.47 5.43
#